data_31539f459a2abafd750ba93b4534acc8
#
_entry.id   31539f459a2abafd750ba93b4534acc8
#
_cell.length_a   1.000
_cell.length_b   1.000
_cell.length_c   1.000
_cell.angle_alpha   90.00
_cell.angle_beta   90.00
_cell.angle_gamma   90.00
#
_symmetry.space_group_name_H-M   'P 1'
#
loop_
_entity.id
_entity.type
_entity.pdbx_description
1 polymer ?
#
loop_
_entity_poly.entity_id
_entity_poly.type
_entity_poly.pdbx_seq_one_letter_code
_entity_poly.pdbx_strand_id
1 'polypeptide(L)'
;SKAYGGETAWKWESEGVDGYTIEPCQKDTVGTDVIMSIKANTEEENYDEYLAPYSLSNLIKKYSDYIRYPIRMEMEHSRQKPKPEDAGEDYKPEYEQVKEWETINSMVPIWQRKKADVKPEEYNEFYREKFHDFADPQRVITVSAEGAVTYKALLFIPGATPFDFYTKEYEKGLQLYSS
;
A
#
# COMPACT_ATOMS: atom_id res chain seq x y z
N SER A 1 25.01 -0.02 1.68
CA SER A 1 24.70 -0.50 0.31
C SER A 1 25.82 -1.39 -0.21
N LYS A 2 25.46 -2.50 -0.88
CA LYS A 2 26.38 -3.38 -1.60
C LYS A 2 25.85 -3.64 -3.01
N ALA A 3 26.68 -3.34 -4.02
CA ALA A 3 26.30 -3.55 -5.42
C ALA A 3 26.25 -5.05 -5.75
N TYR A 4 25.40 -5.43 -6.72
CA TYR A 4 25.40 -6.79 -7.26
C TYR A 4 26.75 -7.10 -7.92
N GLY A 5 27.38 -8.19 -7.50
CA GLY A 5 28.73 -8.57 -7.96
C GLY A 5 29.88 -7.74 -7.35
N GLY A 6 29.58 -6.78 -6.49
CA GLY A 6 30.59 -5.99 -5.80
C GLY A 6 31.12 -6.70 -4.54
N GLU A 7 32.40 -6.58 -4.27
CA GLU A 7 33.04 -7.14 -3.06
C GLU A 7 32.90 -6.20 -1.87
N THR A 8 32.96 -4.89 -2.09
CA THR A 8 32.93 -3.86 -1.04
C THR A 8 31.53 -3.31 -0.85
N ALA A 9 31.11 -3.21 0.40
CA ALA A 9 29.91 -2.47 0.79
C ALA A 9 30.30 -1.10 1.36
N TRP A 10 29.38 -0.15 1.22
CA TRP A 10 29.57 1.23 1.66
C TRP A 10 28.45 1.66 2.59
N LYS A 11 28.82 2.32 3.69
CA LYS A 11 27.90 2.99 4.61
C LYS A 11 27.95 4.49 4.31
N TRP A 12 26.80 5.07 4.05
CA TRP A 12 26.57 6.51 3.99
C TRP A 12 25.80 6.91 5.24
N GLU A 13 26.21 7.99 5.89
CA GLU A 13 25.58 8.49 7.11
C GLU A 13 25.53 10.01 7.09
N SER A 14 24.40 10.58 7.49
CA SER A 14 24.18 12.02 7.61
C SER A 14 23.18 12.33 8.71
N GLU A 15 23.41 13.40 9.42
CA GLU A 15 22.45 14.00 10.38
C GLU A 15 21.53 15.05 9.74
N GLY A 16 21.69 15.27 8.43
CA GLY A 16 20.82 16.12 7.62
C GLY A 16 21.40 17.49 7.26
N VAL A 17 22.02 18.23 8.16
CA VAL A 17 22.42 19.63 7.96
C VAL A 17 23.91 19.76 7.63
N ASP A 18 24.77 19.03 8.30
CA ASP A 18 26.22 19.27 8.31
C ASP A 18 27.03 18.38 7.35
N GLY A 19 26.39 17.86 6.30
CA GLY A 19 27.03 17.01 5.31
C GLY A 19 26.81 15.51 5.55
N TYR A 20 27.73 14.69 5.05
CA TYR A 20 27.63 13.23 5.14
C TYR A 20 29.01 12.58 5.22
N THR A 21 29.05 11.36 5.72
CA THR A 21 30.24 10.51 5.68
C THR A 21 30.00 9.29 4.79
N ILE A 22 31.04 8.82 4.13
CA ILE A 22 31.03 7.56 3.39
C ILE A 22 32.24 6.74 3.83
N GLU A 23 32.00 5.52 4.27
CA GLU A 23 33.05 4.59 4.71
C GLU A 23 32.75 3.17 4.21
N PRO A 24 33.80 2.35 3.98
CA PRO A 24 33.61 0.94 3.69
C PRO A 24 33.02 0.23 4.91
N CYS A 25 32.13 -0.72 4.67
CA CYS A 25 31.54 -1.52 5.74
C CYS A 25 31.41 -2.99 5.34
N GLN A 26 31.03 -3.84 6.29
CA GLN A 26 30.70 -5.22 6.02
C GLN A 26 29.19 -5.38 5.79
N LYS A 27 28.82 -6.03 4.70
CA LYS A 27 27.44 -6.42 4.38
C LYS A 27 27.50 -7.70 3.56
N ASP A 28 26.84 -8.74 4.05
CA ASP A 28 26.88 -10.07 3.42
C ASP A 28 26.00 -10.12 2.17
N THR A 29 24.84 -9.48 2.23
CA THR A 29 23.87 -9.47 1.14
C THR A 29 23.98 -8.25 0.24
N VAL A 30 23.71 -8.41 -1.05
CA VAL A 30 23.59 -7.29 -2.00
C VAL A 30 22.35 -6.45 -1.70
N GLY A 31 22.38 -5.19 -2.10
CA GLY A 31 21.26 -4.26 -1.91
C GLY A 31 21.58 -3.14 -0.92
N THR A 32 20.57 -2.36 -0.58
CA THR A 32 20.68 -1.18 0.28
C THR A 32 19.75 -1.31 1.48
N ASP A 33 20.30 -1.09 2.66
CA ASP A 33 19.52 -0.91 3.88
C ASP A 33 19.43 0.59 4.14
N VAL A 34 18.21 1.10 4.35
CA VAL A 34 17.96 2.50 4.72
C VAL A 34 17.46 2.50 6.16
N ILE A 35 18.25 3.10 7.04
CA ILE A 35 17.97 3.16 8.47
C ILE A 35 17.77 4.62 8.84
N MET A 36 16.64 4.96 9.42
CA MET A 36 16.30 6.32 9.81
C MET A 36 15.88 6.34 11.28
N SER A 37 16.43 7.31 12.04
CA SER A 37 15.93 7.61 13.38
C SER A 37 14.72 8.51 13.27
N ILE A 38 13.61 8.07 13.89
CA ILE A 38 12.37 8.85 13.94
C ILE A 38 12.47 9.85 15.08
N LYS A 39 11.91 11.03 14.89
CA LYS A 39 11.84 12.07 15.91
C LYS A 39 11.02 11.58 17.11
N ALA A 40 11.35 12.10 18.29
CA ALA A 40 10.50 11.88 19.45
C ALA A 40 9.14 12.58 19.29
N ASN A 41 8.11 11.97 19.87
CA ASN A 41 6.77 12.55 19.87
C ASN A 41 6.76 13.93 20.55
N THR A 42 5.92 14.82 20.07
CA THR A 42 5.63 16.12 20.66
C THR A 42 4.19 16.15 21.19
N GLU A 43 3.78 17.27 21.80
CA GLU A 43 2.38 17.45 22.21
C GLU A 43 1.41 17.53 21.01
N GLU A 44 1.91 17.93 19.84
CA GLU A 44 1.12 18.16 18.62
C GLU A 44 1.26 17.01 17.59
N GLU A 45 2.37 16.26 17.62
CA GLU A 45 2.70 15.26 16.61
C GLU A 45 3.14 13.93 17.23
N ASN A 46 2.52 12.85 16.78
CA ASN A 46 2.85 11.48 17.18
C ASN A 46 3.60 10.76 16.06
N TYR A 47 4.92 10.79 16.11
CA TYR A 47 5.78 10.14 15.12
C TYR A 47 5.84 8.62 15.24
N ASP A 48 5.48 8.05 16.41
CA ASP A 48 5.43 6.60 16.61
C ASP A 48 4.38 5.92 15.73
N GLU A 49 3.40 6.66 15.20
CA GLU A 49 2.42 6.12 14.27
C GLU A 49 3.08 5.56 12.99
N TYR A 50 4.24 6.13 12.58
CA TYR A 50 5.00 5.64 11.44
C TYR A 50 5.79 4.35 11.72
N LEU A 51 5.76 3.85 12.94
CA LEU A 51 6.28 2.53 13.33
C LEU A 51 5.18 1.46 13.33
N ALA A 52 3.91 1.89 13.28
CA ALA A 52 2.78 0.97 13.29
C ALA A 52 2.61 0.29 11.92
N PRO A 53 2.57 -1.07 11.85
CA PRO A 53 2.49 -1.79 10.58
C PRO A 53 1.30 -1.37 9.71
N TYR A 54 0.14 -1.14 10.30
CA TYR A 54 -1.06 -0.71 9.55
C TYR A 54 -0.93 0.70 8.99
N SER A 55 -0.32 1.64 9.71
CA SER A 55 -0.06 2.99 9.21
C SER A 55 0.90 2.97 8.03
N LEU A 56 1.98 2.20 8.14
CA LEU A 56 2.92 2.00 7.04
C LEU A 56 2.27 1.33 5.82
N SER A 57 1.46 0.30 6.04
CA SER A 57 0.70 -0.37 4.97
C SER A 57 -0.19 0.63 4.22
N ASN A 58 -0.92 1.48 4.94
CA ASN A 58 -1.77 2.50 4.34
C ASN A 58 -0.96 3.54 3.56
N LEU A 59 0.19 3.98 4.08
CA LEU A 59 1.09 4.89 3.36
C LEU A 59 1.63 4.26 2.08
N ILE A 60 2.04 2.99 2.12
CA ILE A 60 2.50 2.25 0.94
C ILE A 60 1.39 2.17 -0.10
N LYS A 61 0.19 1.77 0.28
CA LYS A 61 -0.98 1.70 -0.62
C LYS A 61 -1.32 3.07 -1.20
N LYS A 62 -1.20 4.14 -0.42
CA LYS A 62 -1.52 5.50 -0.88
C LYS A 62 -0.51 6.05 -1.88
N TYR A 63 0.78 5.86 -1.64
CA TYR A 63 1.84 6.55 -2.39
C TYR A 63 2.70 5.65 -3.28
N SER A 64 2.72 4.34 -3.02
CA SER A 64 3.66 3.40 -3.62
C SER A 64 3.00 2.13 -4.14
N ASP A 65 1.67 2.11 -4.26
CA ASP A 65 0.90 0.92 -4.60
C ASP A 65 1.32 0.31 -5.95
N TYR A 66 1.69 1.16 -6.92
CA TYR A 66 2.00 0.73 -8.29
C TYR A 66 3.49 0.72 -8.61
N ILE A 67 4.34 0.71 -7.60
CA ILE A 67 5.77 0.41 -7.80
C ILE A 67 5.89 -1.03 -8.29
N ARG A 68 6.65 -1.23 -9.38
CA ARG A 68 6.78 -2.54 -10.10
C ARG A 68 7.39 -3.66 -9.27
N TYR A 69 8.03 -3.32 -8.15
CA TYR A 69 8.69 -4.26 -7.26
C TYR A 69 7.82 -4.51 -6.03
N PRO A 70 7.79 -5.75 -5.52
CA PRO A 70 7.03 -6.04 -4.31
C PRO A 70 7.62 -5.31 -3.10
N ILE A 71 6.80 -4.54 -2.42
CA ILE A 71 7.10 -3.96 -1.12
C ILE A 71 6.57 -4.95 -0.09
N ARG A 72 7.48 -5.59 0.63
CA ARG A 72 7.14 -6.62 1.59
C ARG A 72 7.32 -6.11 3.01
N MET A 73 6.39 -6.45 3.87
CA MET A 73 6.41 -6.09 5.27
C MET A 73 5.92 -7.26 6.13
N GLU A 74 6.44 -7.36 7.34
CA GLU A 74 5.96 -8.32 8.32
C GLU A 74 4.67 -7.77 8.95
N MET A 75 3.56 -8.51 8.79
CA MET A 75 2.26 -8.19 9.32
C MET A 75 1.86 -9.17 10.41
N GLU A 76 1.16 -8.68 11.43
CA GLU A 76 0.65 -9.51 12.52
C GLU A 76 -0.82 -9.84 12.26
N HIS A 77 -1.13 -11.12 12.27
CA HIS A 77 -2.50 -11.64 12.12
C HIS A 77 -2.91 -12.45 13.32
N SER A 78 -4.17 -12.32 13.68
CA SER A 78 -4.79 -13.19 14.66
C SER A 78 -5.34 -14.42 13.94
N ARG A 79 -4.68 -15.56 14.14
CA ARG A 79 -5.12 -16.85 13.57
C ARG A 79 -5.82 -17.67 14.64
N GLN A 80 -7.00 -18.19 14.32
CA GLN A 80 -7.66 -19.14 15.20
C GLN A 80 -6.86 -20.45 15.22
N LYS A 81 -6.53 -20.93 16.41
CA LYS A 81 -5.92 -22.26 16.58
C LYS A 81 -6.87 -23.35 16.10
N PRO A 82 -6.34 -24.44 15.56
CA PRO A 82 -7.16 -25.60 15.22
C PRO A 82 -7.99 -26.07 16.42
N LYS A 83 -9.27 -26.35 16.20
CA LYS A 83 -10.12 -26.92 17.23
C LYS A 83 -9.57 -28.29 17.62
N PRO A 84 -9.28 -28.56 18.92
CA PRO A 84 -8.90 -29.91 19.38
C PRO A 84 -9.99 -30.93 19.04
N GLU A 85 -9.60 -32.16 18.69
CA GLU A 85 -10.55 -33.21 18.31
C GLU A 85 -11.49 -33.61 19.47
N ASP A 86 -11.06 -33.40 20.70
CA ASP A 86 -11.78 -33.68 21.95
C ASP A 86 -12.51 -32.46 22.54
N ALA A 87 -12.59 -31.35 21.80
CA ALA A 87 -13.25 -30.14 22.27
C ALA A 87 -14.77 -30.32 22.37
N GLY A 88 -15.30 -30.17 23.59
CA GLY A 88 -16.73 -30.23 23.89
C GLY A 88 -17.56 -29.09 23.29
N GLU A 89 -18.87 -29.07 23.60
CA GLU A 89 -19.81 -28.08 23.07
C GLU A 89 -19.53 -26.65 23.57
N ASP A 90 -18.84 -26.50 24.71
CA ASP A 90 -18.49 -25.20 25.30
C ASP A 90 -17.11 -24.66 24.84
N TYR A 91 -16.53 -25.23 23.77
CA TYR A 91 -15.22 -24.80 23.26
C TYR A 91 -15.25 -23.32 22.82
N LYS A 92 -14.39 -22.52 23.43
CA LYS A 92 -14.13 -21.13 23.01
C LYS A 92 -12.90 -21.11 22.09
N PRO A 93 -13.01 -20.50 20.89
CA PRO A 93 -11.88 -20.39 19.99
C PRO A 93 -10.69 -19.66 20.65
N GLU A 94 -9.53 -20.29 20.61
CA GLU A 94 -8.27 -19.63 20.97
C GLU A 94 -7.62 -19.05 19.73
N TYR A 95 -7.00 -17.87 19.91
CA TYR A 95 -6.30 -17.18 18.84
C TYR A 95 -4.82 -17.06 19.19
N GLU A 96 -3.99 -17.15 18.18
CA GLU A 96 -2.56 -16.89 18.27
C GLU A 96 -2.19 -15.73 17.35
N GLN A 97 -1.19 -14.94 17.74
CA GLN A 97 -0.62 -13.90 16.88
C GLN A 97 0.48 -14.54 16.03
N VAL A 98 0.32 -14.43 14.71
CA VAL A 98 1.28 -14.96 13.74
C VAL A 98 1.83 -13.79 12.94
N LYS A 99 3.16 -13.75 12.78
CA LYS A 99 3.84 -12.77 11.92
C LYS A 99 4.13 -13.42 10.58
N GLU A 100 3.64 -12.80 9.52
CA GLU A 100 3.84 -13.29 8.15
C GLU A 100 4.33 -12.15 7.24
N TRP A 101 5.24 -12.48 6.33
CA TRP A 101 5.72 -11.54 5.32
C TRP A 101 4.71 -11.43 4.18
N GLU A 102 4.16 -10.25 4.00
CA GLU A 102 3.18 -9.95 2.97
C GLU A 102 3.68 -8.94 1.97
N THR A 103 3.21 -9.05 0.74
CA THR A 103 3.38 -8.00 -0.27
C THR A 103 2.24 -7.02 -0.13
N ILE A 104 2.57 -5.77 0.22
CA ILE A 104 1.59 -4.75 0.56
C ILE A 104 1.07 -4.01 -0.67
N ASN A 105 1.92 -3.79 -1.67
CA ASN A 105 1.55 -3.03 -2.86
C ASN A 105 1.02 -3.92 -3.98
N SER A 106 0.19 -3.35 -4.84
CA SER A 106 -0.46 -4.07 -5.96
C SER A 106 0.45 -4.23 -7.17
N MET A 107 1.54 -3.49 -7.28
CA MET A 107 2.53 -3.45 -8.36
C MET A 107 1.96 -3.09 -9.74
N VAL A 108 0.85 -3.67 -10.14
CA VAL A 108 0.22 -3.44 -11.45
C VAL A 108 -1.13 -2.77 -11.24
N PRO A 109 -1.32 -1.55 -11.73
CA PRO A 109 -2.59 -0.85 -11.65
C PRO A 109 -3.73 -1.65 -12.29
N ILE A 110 -4.90 -1.66 -11.67
CA ILE A 110 -6.07 -2.40 -12.15
C ILE A 110 -6.46 -2.02 -13.60
N TRP A 111 -6.26 -0.75 -14.00
CA TRP A 111 -6.54 -0.29 -15.37
C TRP A 111 -5.52 -0.73 -16.41
N GLN A 112 -4.34 -1.21 -15.99
CA GLN A 112 -3.35 -1.80 -16.90
C GLN A 112 -3.55 -3.29 -17.12
N ARG A 113 -4.29 -3.96 -16.23
CA ARG A 113 -4.64 -5.39 -16.39
C ARG A 113 -5.61 -5.59 -17.55
N LYS A 114 -5.61 -6.78 -18.13
CA LYS A 114 -6.61 -7.11 -19.14
C LYS A 114 -7.99 -7.21 -18.50
N LYS A 115 -9.00 -6.64 -19.14
CA LYS A 115 -10.38 -6.66 -18.63
C LYS A 115 -10.90 -8.07 -18.28
N ALA A 116 -10.44 -9.09 -19.04
CA ALA A 116 -10.83 -10.48 -18.79
C ALA A 116 -10.23 -11.06 -17.49
N ASP A 117 -9.12 -10.45 -16.99
CA ASP A 117 -8.39 -10.90 -15.83
C ASP A 117 -8.81 -10.18 -14.53
N VAL A 118 -9.78 -9.26 -14.63
CA VAL A 118 -10.26 -8.46 -13.51
C VAL A 118 -11.74 -8.76 -13.27
N LYS A 119 -12.06 -9.19 -12.07
CA LYS A 119 -13.44 -9.46 -11.66
C LYS A 119 -14.19 -8.16 -11.36
N PRO A 120 -15.52 -8.12 -11.53
CA PRO A 120 -16.34 -6.95 -11.20
C PRO A 120 -16.14 -6.48 -9.75
N GLU A 121 -15.98 -7.42 -8.83
CA GLU A 121 -15.81 -7.15 -7.41
C GLU A 121 -14.50 -6.38 -7.13
N GLU A 122 -13.42 -6.68 -7.87
CA GLU A 122 -12.13 -5.98 -7.75
C GLU A 122 -12.25 -4.50 -8.18
N TYR A 123 -13.07 -4.19 -9.19
CA TYR A 123 -13.34 -2.81 -9.59
C TYR A 123 -14.13 -2.06 -8.52
N ASN A 124 -15.12 -2.71 -7.92
CA ASN A 124 -15.93 -2.13 -6.85
C ASN A 124 -15.11 -1.85 -5.60
N GLU A 125 -14.25 -2.81 -5.23
CA GLU A 125 -13.34 -2.67 -4.10
C GLU A 125 -12.34 -1.54 -4.33
N PHE A 126 -11.72 -1.50 -5.51
CA PHE A 126 -10.84 -0.40 -5.91
C PHE A 126 -11.54 0.96 -5.82
N TYR A 127 -12.79 1.05 -6.30
CA TYR A 127 -13.58 2.27 -6.24
C TYR A 127 -13.80 2.71 -4.80
N ARG A 128 -14.31 1.82 -3.94
CA ARG A 128 -14.56 2.13 -2.54
C ARG A 128 -13.30 2.58 -1.79
N GLU A 129 -12.18 1.92 -2.03
CA GLU A 129 -10.92 2.27 -1.38
C GLU A 129 -10.35 3.61 -1.86
N LYS A 130 -10.40 3.89 -3.16
CA LYS A 130 -9.78 5.09 -3.72
C LYS A 130 -10.62 6.36 -3.55
N PHE A 131 -11.92 6.21 -3.60
CA PHE A 131 -12.86 7.35 -3.51
C PHE A 131 -13.53 7.46 -2.13
N HIS A 132 -13.20 6.55 -1.21
CA HIS A 132 -13.77 6.49 0.14
C HIS A 132 -15.30 6.48 0.14
N ASP A 133 -15.88 5.84 -0.88
CA ASP A 133 -17.31 5.66 -1.00
C ASP A 133 -17.74 4.35 -0.35
N PHE A 134 -18.91 4.33 0.30
CA PHE A 134 -19.46 3.13 0.91
C PHE A 134 -20.28 2.30 -0.05
N ALA A 135 -20.73 2.92 -1.15
CA ALA A 135 -21.54 2.28 -2.19
C ALA A 135 -20.67 1.80 -3.36
N ASP A 136 -21.13 0.78 -4.04
CA ASP A 136 -20.53 0.36 -5.30
C ASP A 136 -20.81 1.40 -6.40
N PRO A 137 -19.92 1.55 -7.39
CA PRO A 137 -20.16 2.44 -8.51
C PRO A 137 -21.36 1.93 -9.34
N GLN A 138 -22.18 2.86 -9.81
CA GLN A 138 -23.27 2.52 -10.72
C GLN A 138 -22.77 1.90 -12.03
N ARG A 139 -21.61 2.36 -12.49
CA ARG A 139 -20.98 1.85 -13.72
C ARG A 139 -19.46 1.99 -13.69
N VAL A 140 -18.81 0.97 -14.21
CA VAL A 140 -17.37 0.95 -14.48
C VAL A 140 -17.14 0.93 -15.98
N ILE A 141 -16.32 1.84 -16.49
CA ILE A 141 -16.00 1.96 -17.91
C ILE A 141 -14.50 1.79 -18.09
N THR A 142 -14.10 0.76 -18.79
CA THR A 142 -12.71 0.51 -19.17
C THR A 142 -12.46 1.01 -20.58
N VAL A 143 -11.42 1.81 -20.77
CA VAL A 143 -11.01 2.33 -22.07
C VAL A 143 -9.61 1.83 -22.37
N SER A 144 -9.39 1.33 -23.57
CA SER A 144 -8.05 1.04 -24.13
C SER A 144 -8.01 1.64 -25.52
N ALA A 145 -7.18 2.64 -25.72
CA ALA A 145 -7.00 3.31 -26.99
C ALA A 145 -5.57 3.06 -27.49
N GLU A 146 -5.47 2.66 -28.75
CA GLU A 146 -4.21 2.43 -29.45
C GLU A 146 -4.20 3.32 -30.71
N GLY A 147 -3.15 4.15 -30.86
CA GLY A 147 -3.03 5.07 -31.98
C GLY A 147 -1.82 5.97 -31.84
N ALA A 148 -1.94 7.21 -32.30
CA ALA A 148 -0.89 8.22 -32.11
C ALA A 148 -0.56 8.45 -30.63
N VAL A 149 -1.55 8.28 -29.77
CA VAL A 149 -1.39 8.23 -28.33
C VAL A 149 -2.04 6.93 -27.84
N THR A 150 -1.26 6.11 -27.13
CA THR A 150 -1.75 4.89 -26.51
C THR A 150 -2.02 5.16 -25.05
N TYR A 151 -3.26 4.90 -24.59
CA TYR A 151 -3.61 5.04 -23.19
C TYR A 151 -4.64 4.02 -22.74
N LYS A 152 -4.65 3.74 -21.45
CA LYS A 152 -5.68 2.97 -20.78
C LYS A 152 -6.32 3.84 -19.70
N ALA A 153 -7.64 3.79 -19.59
CA ALA A 153 -8.36 4.53 -18.57
C ALA A 153 -9.43 3.67 -17.91
N LEU A 154 -9.68 3.96 -16.66
CA LEU A 154 -10.74 3.38 -15.85
C LEU A 154 -11.58 4.51 -15.29
N LEU A 155 -12.86 4.54 -15.65
CA LEU A 155 -13.79 5.58 -15.25
C LEU A 155 -14.90 4.97 -14.41
N PHE A 156 -15.29 5.67 -13.36
CA PHE A 156 -16.38 5.26 -12.49
C PHE A 156 -17.49 6.30 -12.48
N ILE A 157 -18.72 5.83 -12.53
CA ILE A 157 -19.91 6.64 -12.26
C ILE A 157 -20.34 6.29 -10.84
N PRO A 158 -20.35 7.24 -9.89
CA PRO A 158 -20.80 6.99 -8.52
C PRO A 158 -22.19 6.37 -8.45
N GLY A 159 -22.41 5.46 -7.50
CA GLY A 159 -23.71 4.84 -7.25
C GLY A 159 -24.68 5.76 -6.54
N ALA A 160 -24.16 6.74 -5.79
CA ALA A 160 -24.93 7.75 -5.08
C ALA A 160 -24.37 9.15 -5.36
N THR A 161 -25.22 10.15 -5.22
CA THR A 161 -24.77 11.55 -5.29
C THR A 161 -23.85 11.86 -4.11
N PRO A 162 -22.70 12.50 -4.31
CA PRO A 162 -21.83 12.91 -3.22
C PRO A 162 -22.60 13.69 -2.15
N PHE A 163 -22.28 13.45 -0.88
CA PHE A 163 -23.01 14.04 0.24
C PHE A 163 -22.99 15.57 0.22
N ASP A 164 -21.90 16.16 -0.26
CA ASP A 164 -21.67 17.60 -0.36
C ASP A 164 -22.25 18.23 -1.65
N PHE A 165 -22.85 17.43 -2.53
CA PHE A 165 -23.40 17.92 -3.81
C PHE A 165 -24.37 19.10 -3.67
N TYR A 166 -25.14 19.11 -2.59
CA TYR A 166 -26.12 20.17 -2.31
C TYR A 166 -25.56 21.31 -1.42
N THR A 167 -24.29 21.24 -1.05
CA THR A 167 -23.63 22.28 -0.27
C THR A 167 -23.00 23.32 -1.19
N LYS A 168 -22.74 24.52 -0.66
CA LYS A 168 -22.01 25.57 -1.40
C LYS A 168 -20.51 25.25 -1.58
N GLU A 169 -20.02 24.24 -0.87
CA GLU A 169 -18.63 23.81 -0.87
C GLU A 169 -18.34 22.70 -1.89
N TYR A 170 -19.40 22.21 -2.59
CA TYR A 170 -19.24 21.19 -3.61
C TYR A 170 -18.41 21.70 -4.79
N GLU A 171 -17.21 21.18 -4.95
CA GLU A 171 -16.34 21.41 -6.09
C GLU A 171 -16.56 20.31 -7.15
N LYS A 172 -17.08 20.72 -8.33
CA LYS A 172 -17.16 19.80 -9.47
C LYS A 172 -15.76 19.52 -9.97
N GLY A 173 -15.39 18.25 -10.01
CA GLY A 173 -14.05 17.88 -10.46
C GLY A 173 -13.94 16.44 -10.93
N LEU A 174 -12.94 16.22 -11.77
CA LEU A 174 -12.48 14.89 -12.15
C LEU A 174 -11.33 14.52 -11.24
N GLN A 175 -11.49 13.44 -10.48
CA GLN A 175 -10.37 12.86 -9.74
C GLN A 175 -9.57 11.98 -10.71
N LEU A 176 -8.35 12.40 -11.04
CA LEU A 176 -7.48 11.73 -12.00
C LEU A 176 -6.32 11.05 -11.27
N TYR A 177 -6.16 9.76 -11.49
CA TYR A 177 -5.01 8.98 -11.06
C TYR A 177 -4.23 8.54 -12.30
N SER A 178 -2.93 8.83 -12.35
CA SER A 178 -2.05 8.43 -13.45
C SER A 178 -0.87 7.63 -12.91
N SER A 179 -0.33 6.72 -13.72
CA SER A 179 0.85 5.92 -13.43
C SER A 179 1.87 6.04 -14.56
#